data_2d5ebb1d4c712c112b15bc5a8d267599
#
_entry.id   2d5ebb1d4c712c112b15bc5a8d267599
#
_cell.length_a   1.000
_cell.length_b   1.000
_cell.length_c   1.000
_cell.angle_alpha   90.00
_cell.angle_beta   90.00
_cell.angle_gamma   90.00
#
_symmetry.space_group_name_H-M   'P 1'
#
loop_
_entity.id
_entity.type
_entity.pdbx_description
1 polymer ?
#
loop_
_entity_poly.entity_id
_entity_poly.type
_entity_poly.pdbx_seq_one_letter_code
_entity_poly.pdbx_strand_id
1 'polypeptide(L)'
;MKILFVAAEGAPFAKTGGLGDVIGALPKSLVKNGHEVAVILPYYDVVSAKFGDQVEDLGFFYTNVGWRRQYVGIKKIVRDGVTFFFIDNEQYFNRGTVYGEWDDGERFGFFQMAALELMEKVDFIPDILHVHDYHTGMIPFLLKEKYHWIQAYQGIKTVFTIHNIEFQGQFDSGMLWEIFGVGYERYADGTLRWNDCLNWMKAAVLYADRVTTVSPSYAGEIKTPEFGKGLDQIMRMESGKLSGIVNGIDTDLLDPETDAHIPYHFSVDDLSGKAKDKAALQERVGLPVREDVPLIGIVSRLTDQKGFDLVVNELHNILQHDVQIVLLGTGYSDYENSFSWFGHAYPEKMSANITFNLELAQQIYAGCDIFLMPSAFEPCGLSQMMSMRYGTLPVVSEVGGLRDTVEPYNPVTGSGTGFSFGNFSGYWMVQTLEKALDVYENNADAWKQLQHNAMTRDFSWDTASLAYVDLYKQLV
;
A
#
# COMPACT_ATOMS: atom_id res chain seq x y z
N MET A 1 6.44 7.49 -23.77
CA MET A 1 7.22 8.16 -22.71
C MET A 1 8.15 7.16 -22.07
N LYS A 2 9.34 7.61 -21.67
CA LYS A 2 10.24 6.86 -20.80
C LYS A 2 9.90 7.21 -19.35
N ILE A 3 9.59 6.23 -18.52
CA ILE A 3 9.17 6.43 -17.13
C ILE A 3 10.10 5.62 -16.23
N LEU A 4 10.71 6.32 -15.25
CA LEU A 4 11.56 5.69 -14.26
C LEU A 4 10.94 5.80 -12.89
N PHE A 5 10.69 4.65 -12.26
CA PHE A 5 10.28 4.54 -10.86
C PHE A 5 11.50 4.39 -9.96
N VAL A 6 11.51 5.07 -8.83
CA VAL A 6 12.48 4.85 -7.77
C VAL A 6 11.72 4.61 -6.47
N ALA A 7 11.93 3.45 -5.86
CA ALA A 7 11.22 3.06 -4.66
C ALA A 7 12.10 2.21 -3.72
N ALA A 8 11.73 2.17 -2.45
CA ALA A 8 12.45 1.36 -1.47
C ALA A 8 12.07 -0.13 -1.50
N GLU A 9 10.89 -0.46 -2.04
CA GLU A 9 10.42 -1.83 -2.19
C GLU A 9 9.59 -2.01 -3.47
N GLY A 10 9.47 -3.23 -3.95
CA GLY A 10 8.67 -3.61 -5.12
C GLY A 10 8.52 -5.12 -5.24
N ALA A 11 7.27 -5.60 -5.33
CA ALA A 11 7.00 -7.02 -5.56
C ALA A 11 7.45 -7.44 -6.98
N PRO A 12 7.91 -8.68 -7.15
CA PRO A 12 8.03 -9.77 -6.17
C PRO A 12 9.37 -9.76 -5.41
N PHE A 13 10.20 -8.76 -5.60
CA PHE A 13 11.60 -8.73 -5.13
C PHE A 13 11.69 -8.49 -3.63
N ALA A 14 11.17 -7.36 -3.16
CA ALA A 14 11.06 -7.03 -1.73
C ALA A 14 9.72 -6.35 -1.49
N LYS A 15 8.98 -6.81 -0.48
CA LYS A 15 7.66 -6.28 -0.16
C LYS A 15 7.42 -6.36 1.35
N THR A 16 7.03 -5.22 1.93
CA THR A 16 6.58 -5.11 3.31
C THR A 16 5.17 -4.53 3.43
N GLY A 17 4.72 -3.79 2.42
CA GLY A 17 3.43 -3.10 2.44
C GLY A 17 2.86 -2.80 1.05
N GLY A 18 1.88 -1.89 1.01
CA GLY A 18 1.17 -1.52 -0.21
C GLY A 18 2.03 -0.85 -1.28
N LEU A 19 3.14 -0.19 -0.89
CA LEU A 19 4.11 0.35 -1.84
C LEU A 19 4.67 -0.77 -2.73
N GLY A 20 5.03 -1.91 -2.11
CA GLY A 20 5.52 -3.06 -2.86
C GLY A 20 4.53 -3.57 -3.89
N ASP A 21 3.23 -3.57 -3.58
CA ASP A 21 2.16 -3.95 -4.54
C ASP A 21 2.08 -2.97 -5.70
N VAL A 22 2.11 -1.68 -5.42
CA VAL A 22 2.06 -0.63 -6.46
C VAL A 22 3.24 -0.75 -7.43
N ILE A 23 4.46 -0.89 -6.90
CA ILE A 23 5.68 -1.01 -7.73
C ILE A 23 5.74 -2.35 -8.47
N GLY A 24 5.09 -3.39 -7.95
CA GLY A 24 4.96 -4.68 -8.65
C GLY A 24 3.96 -4.67 -9.81
N ALA A 25 2.98 -3.76 -9.82
CA ALA A 25 1.86 -3.81 -10.74
C ALA A 25 1.72 -2.59 -11.66
N LEU A 26 1.84 -1.37 -11.16
CA LEU A 26 1.69 -0.16 -11.97
C LEU A 26 2.69 -0.08 -13.14
N PRO A 27 4.01 -0.36 -12.95
CA PRO A 27 4.97 -0.36 -14.06
C PRO A 27 4.58 -1.33 -15.19
N LYS A 28 4.11 -2.54 -14.83
CA LYS A 28 3.63 -3.55 -15.79
C LYS A 28 2.44 -3.05 -16.62
N SER A 29 1.46 -2.40 -15.95
CA SER A 29 0.31 -1.81 -16.67
C SER A 29 0.71 -0.66 -17.59
N LEU A 30 1.69 0.16 -17.20
CA LEU A 30 2.21 1.23 -18.05
C LEU A 30 2.94 0.70 -19.28
N VAL A 31 3.65 -0.44 -19.18
CA VAL A 31 4.21 -1.15 -20.35
C VAL A 31 3.12 -1.62 -21.28
N LYS A 32 2.04 -2.20 -20.75
CA LYS A 32 0.86 -2.59 -21.58
C LYS A 32 0.26 -1.38 -22.32
N ASN A 33 0.34 -0.18 -21.73
CA ASN A 33 -0.11 1.08 -22.33
C ASN A 33 0.90 1.69 -23.33
N GLY A 34 1.97 0.96 -23.68
CA GLY A 34 2.95 1.37 -24.70
C GLY A 34 4.04 2.30 -24.21
N HIS A 35 4.33 2.34 -22.90
CA HIS A 35 5.42 3.12 -22.32
C HIS A 35 6.66 2.28 -22.11
N GLU A 36 7.84 2.91 -22.20
CA GLU A 36 9.10 2.31 -21.78
C GLU A 36 9.30 2.57 -20.29
N VAL A 37 9.34 1.51 -19.49
CA VAL A 37 9.33 1.64 -18.03
C VAL A 37 10.52 0.92 -17.40
N ALA A 38 11.20 1.62 -16.50
CA ALA A 38 12.21 1.05 -15.64
C ALA A 38 11.90 1.35 -14.16
N VAL A 39 12.45 0.52 -13.28
CA VAL A 39 12.32 0.63 -11.83
C VAL A 39 13.70 0.51 -11.21
N ILE A 40 14.05 1.37 -10.26
CA ILE A 40 15.26 1.25 -9.43
C ILE A 40 14.84 0.87 -8.01
N LEU A 41 15.41 -0.21 -7.49
CA LEU A 41 15.23 -0.75 -6.14
C LEU A 41 16.59 -1.00 -5.47
N PRO A 42 16.66 -1.01 -4.13
CA PRO A 42 17.83 -1.56 -3.44
C PRO A 42 17.95 -3.07 -3.66
N TYR A 43 19.20 -3.55 -3.77
CA TYR A 43 19.47 -4.99 -3.86
C TYR A 43 19.59 -5.61 -2.47
N TYR A 44 18.43 -5.86 -1.85
CA TYR A 44 18.39 -6.48 -0.54
C TYR A 44 18.82 -7.96 -0.59
N ASP A 45 19.23 -8.51 0.55
CA ASP A 45 19.58 -9.92 0.71
C ASP A 45 18.44 -10.88 0.28
N VAL A 46 17.18 -10.51 0.56
CA VAL A 46 16.01 -11.27 0.08
C VAL A 46 15.93 -11.33 -1.44
N VAL A 47 16.38 -10.28 -2.15
CA VAL A 47 16.42 -10.24 -3.62
C VAL A 47 17.53 -11.17 -4.12
N SER A 48 18.72 -11.06 -3.55
CA SER A 48 19.85 -11.91 -3.94
C SER A 48 19.57 -13.40 -3.68
N ALA A 49 18.92 -13.72 -2.55
CA ALA A 49 18.57 -15.09 -2.19
C ALA A 49 17.54 -15.73 -3.14
N LYS A 50 16.55 -14.95 -3.61
CA LYS A 50 15.46 -15.47 -4.46
C LYS A 50 15.73 -15.35 -5.96
N PHE A 51 16.45 -14.31 -6.38
CA PHE A 51 16.61 -13.94 -7.79
C PHE A 51 18.07 -13.80 -8.22
N GLY A 52 19.04 -14.07 -7.35
CA GLY A 52 20.47 -13.87 -7.62
C GLY A 52 20.95 -14.53 -8.91
N ASP A 53 20.47 -15.73 -9.21
CA ASP A 53 20.83 -16.47 -10.43
C ASP A 53 20.16 -15.93 -11.71
N GLN A 54 19.19 -15.01 -11.57
CA GLN A 54 18.41 -14.45 -12.67
C GLN A 54 18.83 -13.02 -13.01
N VAL A 55 19.60 -12.36 -12.14
CA VAL A 55 20.02 -10.98 -12.36
C VAL A 55 21.32 -10.91 -13.15
N GLU A 56 21.36 -9.99 -14.12
CA GLU A 56 22.55 -9.64 -14.88
C GLU A 56 23.38 -8.62 -14.08
N ASP A 57 24.69 -8.85 -13.99
CA ASP A 57 25.64 -7.89 -13.42
C ASP A 57 26.13 -6.93 -14.52
N LEU A 58 25.83 -5.65 -14.36
CA LEU A 58 26.24 -4.59 -15.30
C LEU A 58 27.50 -3.86 -14.86
N GLY A 59 28.19 -4.34 -13.82
CA GLY A 59 29.37 -3.69 -13.26
C GLY A 59 29.04 -2.72 -12.12
N PHE A 60 29.87 -1.71 -11.95
CA PHE A 60 29.75 -0.82 -10.80
C PHE A 60 30.28 0.58 -11.10
N PHE A 61 29.93 1.52 -10.24
CA PHE A 61 30.53 2.84 -10.15
C PHE A 61 30.68 3.25 -8.66
N TYR A 62 31.14 4.45 -8.41
CA TYR A 62 31.21 5.00 -7.06
C TYR A 62 30.44 6.30 -6.98
N THR A 63 29.69 6.49 -5.89
CA THR A 63 29.07 7.76 -5.53
C THR A 63 29.66 8.30 -4.23
N ASN A 64 29.57 9.61 -4.05
CA ASN A 64 30.02 10.26 -2.82
C ASN A 64 28.86 10.43 -1.85
N VAL A 65 29.02 9.86 -0.66
CA VAL A 65 28.14 10.10 0.49
C VAL A 65 28.86 11.07 1.42
N GLY A 66 28.62 12.37 1.22
CA GLY A 66 29.45 13.40 1.80
C GLY A 66 30.92 13.24 1.37
N TRP A 67 31.79 13.01 2.34
CA TRP A 67 33.23 12.79 2.11
C TRP A 67 33.59 11.31 1.81
N ARG A 68 32.65 10.38 2.04
CA ARG A 68 32.87 8.94 1.81
C ARG A 68 32.61 8.58 0.36
N ARG A 69 33.47 7.75 -0.21
CA ARG A 69 33.28 7.17 -1.54
C ARG A 69 32.71 5.78 -1.39
N GLN A 70 31.45 5.60 -1.81
CA GLN A 70 30.71 4.35 -1.68
C GLN A 70 30.58 3.62 -3.00
N TYR A 71 30.73 2.29 -2.94
CA TYR A 71 30.52 1.38 -4.06
C TYR A 71 29.03 1.31 -4.42
N VAL A 72 28.73 1.30 -5.72
CA VAL A 72 27.40 1.10 -6.29
C VAL A 72 27.49 0.01 -7.35
N GLY A 73 27.11 -1.21 -7.01
CA GLY A 73 26.94 -2.29 -7.97
C GLY A 73 25.61 -2.13 -8.72
N ILE A 74 25.61 -2.50 -10.00
CA ILE A 74 24.44 -2.41 -10.86
C ILE A 74 23.98 -3.82 -11.23
N LYS A 75 22.79 -4.21 -10.76
CA LYS A 75 22.16 -5.47 -11.16
C LYS A 75 20.91 -5.17 -11.96
N LYS A 76 20.56 -6.07 -12.91
CA LYS A 76 19.41 -5.89 -13.79
C LYS A 76 18.64 -7.19 -13.97
N ILE A 77 17.32 -7.08 -14.04
CA ILE A 77 16.43 -8.13 -14.53
C ILE A 77 15.30 -7.50 -15.34
N VAL A 78 14.83 -8.18 -16.37
CA VAL A 78 13.64 -7.76 -17.13
C VAL A 78 12.51 -8.73 -16.79
N ARG A 79 11.37 -8.18 -16.37
CA ARG A 79 10.19 -8.98 -16.03
C ARG A 79 8.93 -8.26 -16.49
N ASP A 80 8.03 -8.98 -17.15
CA ASP A 80 6.76 -8.43 -17.68
C ASP A 80 6.95 -7.16 -18.54
N GLY A 81 8.07 -7.08 -19.27
CA GLY A 81 8.42 -5.92 -20.09
C GLY A 81 9.00 -4.73 -19.30
N VAL A 82 9.05 -4.79 -17.99
CA VAL A 82 9.65 -3.77 -17.11
C VAL A 82 11.12 -4.10 -16.88
N THR A 83 11.99 -3.10 -17.01
CA THR A 83 13.41 -3.23 -16.65
C THR A 83 13.61 -2.84 -15.20
N PHE A 84 14.03 -3.79 -14.36
CA PHE A 84 14.39 -3.52 -12.97
C PHE A 84 15.92 -3.40 -12.86
N PHE A 85 16.37 -2.28 -12.32
CA PHE A 85 17.73 -2.05 -11.89
C PHE A 85 17.80 -2.13 -10.37
N PHE A 86 18.84 -2.74 -9.87
CA PHE A 86 19.09 -2.80 -8.43
C PHE A 86 20.42 -2.12 -8.10
N ILE A 87 20.38 -1.33 -7.04
CA ILE A 87 21.57 -0.72 -6.45
C ILE A 87 22.12 -1.67 -5.39
N ASP A 88 23.27 -2.26 -5.69
CA ASP A 88 23.94 -3.22 -4.83
C ASP A 88 24.99 -2.52 -3.97
N ASN A 89 24.81 -2.65 -2.65
CA ASN A 89 25.80 -2.30 -1.64
C ASN A 89 25.51 -3.15 -0.39
N GLU A 90 26.36 -4.14 -0.13
CA GLU A 90 26.15 -5.08 0.97
C GLU A 90 26.13 -4.40 2.34
N GLN A 91 26.92 -3.35 2.54
CA GLN A 91 26.95 -2.60 3.80
C GLN A 91 25.59 -2.01 4.13
N TYR A 92 24.85 -1.53 3.12
CA TYR A 92 23.57 -0.86 3.33
C TYR A 92 22.36 -1.78 3.20
N PHE A 93 22.42 -2.82 2.34
CA PHE A 93 21.23 -3.57 1.96
C PHE A 93 21.25 -5.07 2.27
N ASN A 94 22.38 -5.62 2.70
CA ASN A 94 22.44 -7.01 3.15
C ASN A 94 22.30 -7.08 4.68
N ARG A 95 21.10 -6.82 5.20
CA ARG A 95 20.86 -6.70 6.65
C ARG A 95 19.64 -7.47 7.18
N GLY A 96 18.97 -8.27 6.36
CA GLY A 96 17.78 -9.04 6.75
C GLY A 96 16.51 -8.24 6.88
N THR A 97 16.57 -6.91 6.76
CA THR A 97 15.43 -6.00 6.86
C THR A 97 15.38 -5.01 5.69
N VAL A 98 14.17 -4.57 5.33
CA VAL A 98 13.98 -3.50 4.35
C VAL A 98 14.07 -2.13 5.05
N TYR A 99 13.43 -1.98 6.20
CA TYR A 99 13.33 -0.75 7.00
C TYR A 99 13.70 -0.98 8.46
N GLY A 100 13.90 0.13 9.19
CA GLY A 100 14.02 0.13 10.64
C GLY A 100 15.45 0.03 11.15
N GLU A 101 16.44 0.21 10.30
CA GLU A 101 17.83 0.29 10.71
C GLU A 101 18.15 1.67 11.29
N TRP A 102 19.04 1.72 12.25
CA TRP A 102 19.45 2.97 12.93
C TRP A 102 20.05 4.01 11.96
N ASP A 103 20.59 3.55 10.84
CA ASP A 103 21.21 4.37 9.79
C ASP A 103 20.38 4.48 8.51
N ASP A 104 19.05 4.30 8.60
CA ASP A 104 18.14 4.41 7.45
C ASP A 104 18.29 5.73 6.69
N GLY A 105 18.61 6.82 7.38
CA GLY A 105 18.91 8.09 6.74
C GLY A 105 20.13 8.02 5.81
N GLU A 106 21.24 7.41 6.23
CA GLU A 106 22.41 7.21 5.38
C GLU A 106 22.14 6.20 4.26
N ARG A 107 21.50 5.08 4.57
CA ARG A 107 21.14 4.02 3.61
C ARG A 107 20.31 4.57 2.45
N PHE A 108 19.21 5.24 2.75
CA PHE A 108 18.35 5.81 1.73
C PHE A 108 18.84 7.13 1.15
N GLY A 109 19.69 7.86 1.87
CA GLY A 109 20.43 8.98 1.30
C GLY A 109 21.40 8.53 0.19
N PHE A 110 22.20 7.48 0.47
CA PHE A 110 23.02 6.80 -0.52
C PHE A 110 22.21 6.32 -1.72
N PHE A 111 21.09 5.62 -1.45
CA PHE A 111 20.21 5.06 -2.49
C PHE A 111 19.72 6.13 -3.45
N GLN A 112 19.28 7.26 -2.95
CA GLN A 112 18.76 8.36 -3.76
C GLN A 112 19.82 8.98 -4.69
N MET A 113 21.03 9.20 -4.19
CA MET A 113 22.13 9.72 -5.01
C MET A 113 22.59 8.70 -6.05
N ALA A 114 22.71 7.44 -5.63
CA ALA A 114 23.07 6.36 -6.54
C ALA A 114 22.02 6.17 -7.65
N ALA A 115 20.72 6.30 -7.34
CA ALA A 115 19.66 6.22 -8.33
C ALA A 115 19.72 7.35 -9.38
N LEU A 116 20.03 8.58 -8.96
CA LEU A 116 20.20 9.71 -9.88
C LEU A 116 21.43 9.53 -10.79
N GLU A 117 22.53 9.07 -10.22
CA GLU A 117 23.77 8.86 -11.00
C GLU A 117 23.71 7.61 -11.88
N LEU A 118 22.87 6.61 -11.52
CA LEU A 118 22.65 5.40 -12.31
C LEU A 118 22.06 5.70 -13.69
N MET A 119 21.17 6.70 -13.80
CA MET A 119 20.48 7.01 -15.06
C MET A 119 21.41 7.18 -16.25
N GLU A 120 22.54 7.89 -16.07
CA GLU A 120 23.56 8.03 -17.13
C GLU A 120 24.36 6.73 -17.36
N LYS A 121 24.57 5.93 -16.30
CA LYS A 121 25.38 4.70 -16.38
C LYS A 121 24.68 3.60 -17.19
N VAL A 122 23.35 3.58 -17.15
CA VAL A 122 22.52 2.59 -17.86
C VAL A 122 21.84 3.16 -19.11
N ASP A 123 22.16 4.41 -19.48
CA ASP A 123 21.59 5.14 -20.62
C ASP A 123 20.04 5.18 -20.59
N PHE A 124 19.50 5.38 -19.38
CA PHE A 124 18.06 5.50 -19.19
C PHE A 124 17.73 6.88 -18.58
N ILE A 125 17.62 7.88 -19.44
CA ILE A 125 17.17 9.23 -19.03
C ILE A 125 15.67 9.30 -19.25
N PRO A 126 14.86 9.41 -18.18
CA PRO A 126 13.40 9.37 -18.29
C PRO A 126 12.80 10.73 -18.68
N ASP A 127 11.60 10.69 -19.29
CA ASP A 127 10.71 11.86 -19.39
C ASP A 127 10.08 12.15 -18.02
N ILE A 128 9.69 11.07 -17.31
CA ILE A 128 9.07 11.12 -15.97
C ILE A 128 9.91 10.32 -14.98
N LEU A 129 10.34 10.97 -13.91
CA LEU A 129 10.96 10.35 -12.73
C LEU A 129 9.93 10.31 -11.60
N HIS A 130 9.40 9.12 -11.33
CA HIS A 130 8.36 8.89 -10.34
C HIS A 130 8.94 8.27 -9.07
N VAL A 131 8.88 9.00 -7.98
CA VAL A 131 9.50 8.66 -6.69
C VAL A 131 8.42 8.46 -5.62
N HIS A 132 8.70 7.58 -4.64
CA HIS A 132 7.70 7.06 -3.71
C HIS A 132 8.16 7.14 -2.27
N ASP A 133 7.34 7.75 -1.41
CA ASP A 133 7.56 7.95 0.01
C ASP A 133 8.90 8.64 0.37
N TYR A 134 9.16 8.83 1.65
CA TYR A 134 10.32 9.61 2.10
C TYR A 134 11.66 9.01 1.68
N HIS A 135 11.72 7.68 1.51
CA HIS A 135 12.97 6.97 1.13
C HIS A 135 13.55 7.47 -0.20
N THR A 136 12.72 8.11 -1.00
CA THR A 136 13.09 8.73 -2.28
C THR A 136 12.77 10.23 -2.34
N GLY A 137 12.37 10.80 -1.20
CA GLY A 137 11.83 12.15 -1.09
C GLY A 137 12.82 13.27 -1.39
N MET A 138 14.12 13.04 -1.23
CA MET A 138 15.12 14.02 -1.57
C MET A 138 15.46 14.08 -3.07
N ILE A 139 15.06 13.09 -3.86
CA ILE A 139 15.37 13.02 -5.31
C ILE A 139 14.91 14.28 -6.06
N PRO A 140 13.67 14.79 -5.94
CA PRO A 140 13.27 16.02 -6.64
C PRO A 140 14.11 17.24 -6.27
N PHE A 141 14.48 17.37 -4.99
CA PHE A 141 15.39 18.41 -4.52
C PHE A 141 16.78 18.25 -5.10
N LEU A 142 17.37 17.07 -4.99
CA LEU A 142 18.72 16.79 -5.49
C LEU A 142 18.81 17.00 -7.01
N LEU A 143 17.79 16.59 -7.76
CA LEU A 143 17.73 16.78 -9.21
C LEU A 143 17.83 18.27 -9.57
N LYS A 144 17.14 19.15 -8.86
CA LYS A 144 17.06 20.58 -9.13
C LYS A 144 18.21 21.40 -8.51
N GLU A 145 18.76 21.00 -7.37
CA GLU A 145 19.76 21.79 -6.63
C GLU A 145 21.20 21.23 -6.78
N LYS A 146 21.34 19.90 -6.84
CA LYS A 146 22.67 19.27 -6.93
C LYS A 146 23.06 18.85 -8.35
N TYR A 147 22.12 18.26 -9.10
CA TYR A 147 22.37 17.67 -10.42
C TYR A 147 21.88 18.54 -11.59
N HIS A 148 21.46 19.77 -11.35
CA HIS A 148 20.92 20.69 -12.37
C HIS A 148 21.90 21.03 -13.50
N TRP A 149 23.19 20.88 -13.26
CA TRP A 149 24.23 21.12 -14.25
C TRP A 149 24.32 20.02 -15.31
N ILE A 150 23.75 18.83 -15.07
CA ILE A 150 23.70 17.76 -16.04
C ILE A 150 22.62 18.09 -17.07
N GLN A 151 23.05 18.41 -18.29
CA GLN A 151 22.17 18.88 -19.35
C GLN A 151 21.05 17.87 -19.66
N ALA A 152 21.35 16.58 -19.66
CA ALA A 152 20.40 15.50 -19.91
C ALA A 152 19.26 15.45 -18.88
N TYR A 153 19.49 15.96 -17.66
CA TYR A 153 18.49 15.90 -16.57
C TYR A 153 17.52 17.09 -16.55
N GLN A 154 17.82 18.17 -17.29
CA GLN A 154 17.02 19.40 -17.24
C GLN A 154 15.60 19.25 -17.79
N GLY A 155 15.36 18.24 -18.65
CA GLY A 155 14.04 17.92 -19.18
C GLY A 155 13.18 17.00 -18.30
N ILE A 156 13.77 16.37 -17.31
CA ILE A 156 13.08 15.37 -16.48
C ILE A 156 11.97 16.03 -15.64
N LYS A 157 10.75 15.48 -15.71
CA LYS A 157 9.63 15.87 -14.85
C LYS A 157 9.50 14.90 -13.69
N THR A 158 9.20 15.44 -12.51
CA THR A 158 9.16 14.65 -11.28
C THR A 158 7.74 14.48 -10.77
N VAL A 159 7.39 13.26 -10.41
CA VAL A 159 6.15 12.91 -9.69
C VAL A 159 6.54 12.27 -8.36
N PHE A 160 5.93 12.72 -7.28
CA PHE A 160 6.12 12.16 -5.94
C PHE A 160 4.81 11.58 -5.43
N THR A 161 4.81 10.30 -5.05
CA THR A 161 3.63 9.64 -4.44
C THR A 161 3.83 9.43 -2.96
N ILE A 162 2.86 9.91 -2.17
CA ILE A 162 2.73 9.67 -0.73
C ILE A 162 1.84 8.45 -0.53
N HIS A 163 2.39 7.34 -0.06
CA HIS A 163 1.63 6.16 0.33
C HIS A 163 1.11 6.25 1.76
N ASN A 164 1.92 6.84 2.67
CA ASN A 164 1.51 7.11 4.04
C ASN A 164 2.25 8.33 4.58
N ILE A 165 1.51 9.41 4.86
CA ILE A 165 2.08 10.68 5.37
C ILE A 165 2.63 10.55 6.80
N GLU A 166 2.35 9.48 7.51
CA GLU A 166 2.89 9.25 8.85
C GLU A 166 4.41 9.08 8.85
N PHE A 167 4.97 8.51 7.78
CA PHE A 167 6.40 8.27 7.63
C PHE A 167 7.03 9.34 6.74
N GLN A 168 7.65 10.35 7.36
CA GLN A 168 8.08 11.57 6.67
C GLN A 168 9.58 11.65 6.38
N GLY A 169 10.40 10.80 7.03
CA GLY A 169 11.84 10.89 6.92
C GLY A 169 12.38 12.17 7.58
N GLN A 170 12.24 12.25 8.89
CA GLN A 170 12.75 13.36 9.70
C GLN A 170 14.12 12.99 10.26
N PHE A 171 15.14 13.71 9.84
CA PHE A 171 16.53 13.43 10.18
C PHE A 171 17.25 14.70 10.64
N ASP A 172 18.46 14.53 11.18
CA ASP A 172 19.33 15.64 11.52
C ASP A 172 19.73 16.47 10.30
N SER A 173 19.77 17.79 10.45
CA SER A 173 20.12 18.71 9.37
C SER A 173 21.55 18.56 8.85
N GLY A 174 22.46 18.00 9.66
CA GLY A 174 23.83 17.66 9.26
C GLY A 174 23.89 16.73 8.06
N MET A 175 22.84 15.93 7.81
CA MET A 175 22.76 15.07 6.64
C MET A 175 22.85 15.80 5.30
N LEU A 176 22.47 17.09 5.23
CA LEU A 176 22.63 17.88 4.00
C LEU A 176 24.09 17.89 3.53
N TRP A 177 25.00 18.10 4.45
CA TRP A 177 26.43 18.09 4.15
C TRP A 177 27.03 16.68 4.21
N GLU A 178 26.77 15.95 5.28
CA GLU A 178 27.44 14.67 5.56
C GLU A 178 27.03 13.53 4.65
N ILE A 179 25.81 13.59 4.09
CA ILE A 179 25.27 12.57 3.19
C ILE A 179 25.15 13.13 1.77
N PHE A 180 24.38 14.20 1.59
CA PHE A 180 24.05 14.71 0.26
C PHE A 180 25.12 15.63 -0.34
N GLY A 181 26.04 16.16 0.46
CA GLY A 181 27.08 17.08 0.00
C GLY A 181 26.51 18.39 -0.54
N VAL A 182 25.42 18.89 0.05
CA VAL A 182 24.78 20.18 -0.30
C VAL A 182 24.85 21.16 0.88
N GLY A 183 24.72 22.45 0.58
CA GLY A 183 24.75 23.51 1.59
C GLY A 183 23.50 23.58 2.46
N TYR A 184 23.54 24.47 3.47
CA TYR A 184 22.46 24.65 4.45
C TYR A 184 21.42 25.70 4.03
N GLU A 185 21.55 26.34 2.89
CA GLU A 185 20.76 27.49 2.47
C GLU A 185 19.25 27.18 2.54
N ARG A 186 18.86 26.02 2.00
CA ARG A 186 17.44 25.59 1.96
C ARG A 186 16.91 25.08 3.29
N TYR A 187 17.77 24.73 4.22
CA TYR A 187 17.38 24.47 5.59
C TYR A 187 17.22 25.77 6.38
N ALA A 188 18.17 26.68 6.23
CA ALA A 188 18.18 27.97 6.91
C ALA A 188 16.97 28.85 6.53
N ASP A 189 16.59 28.87 5.26
CA ASP A 189 15.41 29.61 4.78
C ASP A 189 14.07 28.95 5.13
N GLY A 190 14.09 27.76 5.74
CA GLY A 190 12.91 27.02 6.17
C GLY A 190 12.33 26.06 5.13
N THR A 191 12.84 26.04 3.89
CA THR A 191 12.31 25.19 2.81
C THR A 191 12.36 23.69 3.18
N LEU A 192 13.48 23.20 3.70
CA LEU A 192 13.65 21.79 4.06
C LEU A 192 13.41 21.51 5.55
N ARG A 193 13.36 22.57 6.39
CA ARG A 193 13.22 22.45 7.84
C ARG A 193 11.77 22.25 8.25
N TRP A 194 11.54 21.28 9.14
CA TRP A 194 10.27 21.06 9.83
C TRP A 194 10.52 20.53 11.24
N ASN A 195 9.99 21.19 12.27
CA ASN A 195 10.24 20.83 13.68
C ASN A 195 11.74 20.64 14.01
N ASP A 196 12.57 21.59 13.55
CA ASP A 196 14.03 21.58 13.70
C ASP A 196 14.76 20.36 13.08
N CYS A 197 14.07 19.58 12.29
CA CYS A 197 14.62 18.46 11.52
C CYS A 197 14.65 18.79 10.03
N LEU A 198 15.50 18.07 9.29
CA LEU A 198 15.41 17.92 7.85
C LEU A 198 14.26 16.97 7.55
N ASN A 199 13.21 17.41 6.84
CA ASN A 199 12.06 16.59 6.49
C ASN A 199 12.06 16.27 4.99
N TRP A 200 12.29 15.00 4.66
CA TRP A 200 12.45 14.56 3.27
C TRP A 200 11.12 14.56 2.51
N MET A 201 10.01 14.24 3.16
CA MET A 201 8.69 14.32 2.52
C MET A 201 8.33 15.76 2.18
N LYS A 202 8.61 16.72 3.08
CA LYS A 202 8.44 18.15 2.80
C LYS A 202 9.27 18.59 1.59
N ALA A 203 10.53 18.15 1.52
CA ALA A 203 11.40 18.42 0.38
C ALA A 203 10.78 17.90 -0.93
N ALA A 204 10.29 16.67 -0.93
CA ALA A 204 9.62 16.07 -2.10
C ALA A 204 8.40 16.87 -2.53
N VAL A 205 7.51 17.20 -1.58
CA VAL A 205 6.28 17.96 -1.87
C VAL A 205 6.59 19.33 -2.47
N LEU A 206 7.61 20.03 -1.96
CA LEU A 206 7.96 21.36 -2.47
C LEU A 206 8.63 21.32 -3.85
N TYR A 207 9.48 20.32 -4.10
CA TYR A 207 10.31 20.26 -5.30
C TYR A 207 9.73 19.42 -6.45
N ALA A 208 8.83 18.48 -6.21
CA ALA A 208 8.21 17.70 -7.27
C ALA A 208 7.29 18.56 -8.16
N ASP A 209 7.20 18.21 -9.44
CA ASP A 209 6.31 18.91 -10.39
C ASP A 209 4.84 18.52 -10.19
N ARG A 210 4.59 17.28 -9.75
CA ARG A 210 3.28 16.80 -9.27
C ARG A 210 3.47 15.96 -8.00
N VAL A 211 2.48 16.02 -7.15
CA VAL A 211 2.38 15.20 -5.93
C VAL A 211 1.10 14.37 -6.03
N THR A 212 1.20 13.09 -5.79
CA THR A 212 0.02 12.22 -5.72
C THR A 212 -0.04 11.53 -4.36
N THR A 213 -1.23 11.10 -4.01
CA THR A 213 -1.44 10.13 -2.95
C THR A 213 -2.45 9.07 -3.42
N VAL A 214 -2.67 8.07 -2.62
CA VAL A 214 -3.28 6.81 -3.06
C VAL A 214 -4.81 6.76 -2.97
N SER A 215 -5.44 7.89 -2.75
CA SER A 215 -6.90 8.06 -2.93
C SER A 215 -7.32 9.54 -2.92
N PRO A 216 -8.42 9.91 -3.60
CA PRO A 216 -8.94 11.29 -3.59
C PRO A 216 -9.34 11.77 -2.19
N SER A 217 -10.03 10.95 -1.39
CA SER A 217 -10.40 11.29 -0.03
C SER A 217 -9.17 11.51 0.85
N TYR A 218 -8.16 10.66 0.73
CA TYR A 218 -6.91 10.84 1.47
C TYR A 218 -6.17 12.12 1.07
N ALA A 219 -6.16 12.48 -0.22
CA ALA A 219 -5.63 13.78 -0.68
C ALA A 219 -6.35 14.99 -0.04
N GLY A 220 -7.63 14.84 0.29
CA GLY A 220 -8.38 15.80 1.08
C GLY A 220 -7.98 15.80 2.57
N GLU A 221 -7.91 14.62 3.17
CA GLU A 221 -7.64 14.40 4.58
C GLU A 221 -6.25 14.91 5.00
N ILE A 222 -5.20 14.64 4.24
CA ILE A 222 -3.82 15.07 4.58
C ILE A 222 -3.64 16.60 4.56
N LYS A 223 -4.61 17.35 4.05
CA LYS A 223 -4.67 18.81 4.15
C LYS A 223 -5.30 19.32 5.46
N THR A 224 -5.74 18.40 6.32
CA THR A 224 -6.33 18.74 7.61
C THR A 224 -5.34 18.49 8.76
N PRO A 225 -5.43 19.26 9.88
CA PRO A 225 -4.57 19.03 11.04
C PRO A 225 -4.69 17.61 11.62
N GLU A 226 -5.86 17.00 11.52
CA GLU A 226 -6.15 15.66 12.05
C GLU A 226 -5.34 14.57 11.33
N PHE A 227 -5.27 14.61 9.99
CA PHE A 227 -4.65 13.56 9.17
C PHE A 227 -3.31 13.97 8.54
N GLY A 228 -2.99 15.26 8.52
CA GLY A 228 -1.77 15.78 7.86
C GLY A 228 -0.47 15.54 8.62
N LYS A 229 -0.53 14.97 9.84
CA LYS A 229 0.65 14.63 10.67
C LYS A 229 1.66 15.78 10.77
N GLY A 230 1.14 17.02 10.88
CA GLY A 230 1.93 18.24 10.96
C GLY A 230 2.31 18.86 9.61
N LEU A 231 2.14 18.16 8.48
CA LEU A 231 2.41 18.71 7.14
C LEU A 231 1.15 19.28 6.44
N ASP A 232 0.00 19.34 7.13
CA ASP A 232 -1.27 19.80 6.55
C ASP A 232 -1.20 21.21 5.93
N GLN A 233 -0.44 22.12 6.53
CA GLN A 233 -0.23 23.45 5.98
C GLN A 233 0.54 23.39 4.65
N ILE A 234 1.59 22.58 4.57
CA ILE A 234 2.36 22.39 3.34
C ILE A 234 1.49 21.76 2.26
N MET A 235 0.67 20.75 2.61
CA MET A 235 -0.27 20.12 1.68
C MET A 235 -1.34 21.09 1.16
N ARG A 236 -1.81 22.04 1.98
CA ARG A 236 -2.71 23.11 1.53
C ARG A 236 -2.02 24.09 0.59
N MET A 237 -0.80 24.51 0.92
CA MET A 237 -0.02 25.44 0.09
C MET A 237 0.25 24.85 -1.30
N GLU A 238 0.57 23.57 -1.37
CA GLU A 238 0.91 22.85 -2.60
C GLU A 238 -0.31 22.12 -3.22
N SER A 239 -1.53 22.45 -2.79
CA SER A 239 -2.76 21.78 -3.21
C SER A 239 -3.00 21.79 -4.72
N GLY A 240 -2.45 22.76 -5.44
CA GLY A 240 -2.58 22.88 -6.91
C GLY A 240 -1.84 21.77 -7.68
N LYS A 241 -0.89 21.09 -7.06
CA LYS A 241 -0.17 19.96 -7.67
C LYS A 241 -0.44 18.62 -6.99
N LEU A 242 -1.29 18.60 -5.95
CA LEU A 242 -1.67 17.41 -5.19
C LEU A 242 -2.95 16.79 -5.77
N SER A 243 -2.90 15.51 -6.09
CA SER A 243 -4.07 14.71 -6.51
C SER A 243 -4.07 13.34 -5.86
N GLY A 244 -5.25 12.71 -5.76
CA GLY A 244 -5.40 11.34 -5.26
C GLY A 244 -5.76 10.40 -6.41
N ILE A 245 -5.05 9.27 -6.50
CA ILE A 245 -5.30 8.20 -7.47
C ILE A 245 -5.43 6.90 -6.68
N VAL A 246 -6.61 6.26 -6.76
CA VAL A 246 -6.86 4.97 -6.08
C VAL A 246 -5.96 3.90 -6.69
N ASN A 247 -5.31 3.10 -5.84
CA ASN A 247 -4.52 1.97 -6.28
C ASN A 247 -5.42 0.88 -6.88
N GLY A 248 -4.88 0.13 -7.83
CA GLY A 248 -5.49 -1.11 -8.30
C GLY A 248 -5.09 -2.32 -7.44
N ILE A 249 -5.70 -3.45 -7.76
CA ILE A 249 -5.28 -4.78 -7.30
C ILE A 249 -4.90 -5.63 -8.50
N ASP A 250 -4.09 -6.67 -8.28
CA ASP A 250 -3.75 -7.64 -9.34
C ASP A 250 -4.93 -8.60 -9.54
N THR A 251 -5.78 -8.28 -10.52
CA THR A 251 -6.99 -9.04 -10.85
C THR A 251 -6.70 -10.34 -11.59
N ASP A 252 -5.49 -10.54 -12.11
CA ASP A 252 -5.06 -11.81 -12.71
C ASP A 252 -4.70 -12.83 -11.61
N LEU A 253 -4.04 -12.35 -10.55
CA LEU A 253 -3.70 -13.17 -9.37
C LEU A 253 -4.91 -13.39 -8.46
N LEU A 254 -5.72 -12.35 -8.26
CA LEU A 254 -6.87 -12.34 -7.36
C LEU A 254 -8.17 -12.57 -8.18
N ASP A 255 -8.32 -13.78 -8.71
CA ASP A 255 -9.47 -14.18 -9.50
C ASP A 255 -10.12 -15.43 -8.90
N PRO A 256 -11.35 -15.35 -8.36
CA PRO A 256 -12.02 -16.49 -7.78
C PRO A 256 -12.29 -17.65 -8.77
N GLU A 257 -12.20 -17.40 -10.08
CA GLU A 257 -12.34 -18.44 -11.09
C GLU A 257 -11.07 -19.27 -11.30
N THR A 258 -9.89 -18.74 -10.92
CA THR A 258 -8.60 -19.36 -11.25
C THR A 258 -7.60 -19.39 -10.08
N ASP A 259 -7.92 -18.79 -8.93
CA ASP A 259 -7.02 -18.69 -7.78
C ASP A 259 -6.65 -20.07 -7.24
N ALA A 260 -5.36 -20.41 -7.31
CA ALA A 260 -4.82 -21.68 -6.86
C ALA A 260 -4.84 -21.87 -5.33
N HIS A 261 -5.09 -20.80 -4.57
CA HIS A 261 -5.07 -20.83 -3.11
C HIS A 261 -6.44 -21.10 -2.48
N ILE A 262 -7.52 -21.09 -3.28
CA ILE A 262 -8.87 -21.43 -2.80
C ILE A 262 -9.27 -22.85 -3.25
N PRO A 263 -9.94 -23.62 -2.39
CA PRO A 263 -10.31 -25.00 -2.72
C PRO A 263 -11.35 -25.13 -3.83
N TYR A 264 -12.27 -24.17 -3.93
CA TYR A 264 -13.38 -24.20 -4.89
C TYR A 264 -13.47 -22.90 -5.66
N HIS A 265 -13.44 -22.99 -6.98
CA HIS A 265 -13.57 -21.82 -7.83
C HIS A 265 -15.04 -21.39 -7.97
N PHE A 266 -15.26 -20.11 -8.17
CA PHE A 266 -16.57 -19.52 -8.38
C PHE A 266 -16.50 -18.24 -9.21
N SER A 267 -17.65 -17.80 -9.69
CA SER A 267 -17.79 -16.55 -10.45
C SER A 267 -18.94 -15.70 -9.88
N VAL A 268 -19.07 -14.47 -10.42
CA VAL A 268 -20.19 -13.59 -10.07
C VAL A 268 -21.55 -14.19 -10.44
N ASP A 269 -21.60 -15.04 -11.46
CA ASP A 269 -22.81 -15.69 -11.93
C ASP A 269 -23.11 -17.00 -11.20
N ASP A 270 -22.12 -17.61 -10.57
CA ASP A 270 -22.25 -18.85 -9.79
C ASP A 270 -21.40 -18.81 -8.51
N LEU A 271 -22.05 -18.50 -7.40
CA LEU A 271 -21.42 -18.43 -6.07
C LEU A 271 -21.43 -19.77 -5.31
N SER A 272 -21.77 -20.89 -5.96
CA SER A 272 -21.82 -22.21 -5.28
C SER A 272 -20.45 -22.64 -4.74
N GLY A 273 -19.36 -22.28 -5.42
CA GLY A 273 -18.00 -22.50 -4.94
C GLY A 273 -17.70 -21.71 -3.67
N LYS A 274 -18.16 -20.45 -3.57
CA LYS A 274 -17.97 -19.61 -2.38
C LYS A 274 -18.60 -20.25 -1.11
N ALA A 275 -19.77 -20.85 -1.22
CA ALA A 275 -20.38 -21.56 -0.10
C ALA A 275 -19.55 -22.76 0.37
N LYS A 276 -18.91 -23.46 -0.56
CA LYS A 276 -17.99 -24.56 -0.26
C LYS A 276 -16.68 -24.06 0.35
N ASP A 277 -16.14 -22.92 -0.12
CA ASP A 277 -14.97 -22.27 0.48
C ASP A 277 -15.22 -21.80 1.89
N LYS A 278 -16.45 -21.33 2.22
CA LYS A 278 -16.84 -21.03 3.58
C LYS A 278 -16.73 -22.25 4.49
N ALA A 279 -17.31 -23.38 4.08
CA ALA A 279 -17.22 -24.62 4.85
C ALA A 279 -15.76 -25.09 5.01
N ALA A 280 -14.97 -25.08 3.93
CA ALA A 280 -13.58 -25.45 3.97
C ALA A 280 -12.73 -24.52 4.88
N LEU A 281 -13.00 -23.21 4.89
CA LEU A 281 -12.35 -22.27 5.78
C LEU A 281 -12.70 -22.55 7.24
N GLN A 282 -13.99 -22.72 7.56
CA GLN A 282 -14.44 -23.06 8.92
C GLN A 282 -13.72 -24.31 9.43
N GLU A 283 -13.67 -25.37 8.63
CA GLU A 283 -12.98 -26.61 8.97
C GLU A 283 -11.45 -26.37 9.17
N ARG A 284 -10.80 -25.66 8.25
CA ARG A 284 -9.36 -25.35 8.31
C ARG A 284 -8.96 -24.61 9.58
N VAL A 285 -9.79 -23.66 10.02
CA VAL A 285 -9.48 -22.82 11.20
C VAL A 285 -10.09 -23.35 12.50
N GLY A 286 -10.72 -24.53 12.47
CA GLY A 286 -11.25 -25.23 13.65
C GLY A 286 -12.58 -24.68 14.17
N LEU A 287 -13.35 -23.97 13.34
CA LEU A 287 -14.71 -23.54 13.66
C LEU A 287 -15.73 -24.62 13.25
N PRO A 288 -16.88 -24.74 13.94
CA PRO A 288 -17.98 -25.56 13.48
C PRO A 288 -18.43 -25.14 12.07
N VAL A 289 -18.63 -26.12 11.18
CA VAL A 289 -19.15 -25.86 9.85
C VAL A 289 -20.63 -25.52 9.94
N ARG A 290 -20.97 -24.26 9.69
CA ARG A 290 -22.33 -23.72 9.73
C ARG A 290 -22.56 -22.80 8.50
N GLU A 291 -23.40 -23.25 7.60
CA GLU A 291 -23.75 -22.49 6.39
C GLU A 291 -24.60 -21.26 6.69
N ASP A 292 -25.49 -21.39 7.69
CA ASP A 292 -26.48 -20.41 8.10
C ASP A 292 -25.94 -19.21 8.89
N VAL A 293 -24.73 -19.30 9.41
CA VAL A 293 -24.10 -18.28 10.27
C VAL A 293 -23.22 -17.35 9.45
N PRO A 294 -23.35 -16.00 9.60
CA PRO A 294 -22.43 -15.06 8.98
C PRO A 294 -21.00 -15.28 9.47
N LEU A 295 -20.06 -15.41 8.54
CA LEU A 295 -18.63 -15.54 8.81
C LEU A 295 -17.94 -14.21 8.52
N ILE A 296 -17.36 -13.60 9.57
CA ILE A 296 -16.67 -12.32 9.51
C ILE A 296 -15.16 -12.56 9.39
N GLY A 297 -14.52 -12.02 8.37
CA GLY A 297 -13.09 -12.07 8.15
C GLY A 297 -12.38 -10.79 8.56
N ILE A 298 -11.20 -10.92 9.15
CA ILE A 298 -10.28 -9.83 9.46
C ILE A 298 -8.88 -10.25 9.02
N VAL A 299 -8.28 -9.51 8.11
CA VAL A 299 -6.90 -9.74 7.65
C VAL A 299 -6.15 -8.42 7.70
N SER A 300 -5.24 -8.25 8.67
CA SER A 300 -4.55 -6.98 8.86
C SER A 300 -3.33 -7.09 9.76
N ARG A 301 -2.48 -6.05 9.74
CA ARG A 301 -1.55 -5.77 10.82
C ARG A 301 -2.33 -5.30 12.05
N LEU A 302 -2.05 -5.86 13.21
CA LEU A 302 -2.76 -5.55 14.45
C LEU A 302 -2.16 -4.31 15.12
N THR A 303 -2.60 -3.12 14.67
CA THR A 303 -2.10 -1.81 15.11
C THR A 303 -3.28 -0.86 15.39
N ASP A 304 -3.02 0.24 16.10
CA ASP A 304 -4.03 1.28 16.38
C ASP A 304 -4.58 1.91 15.11
N GLN A 305 -3.74 2.08 14.09
CA GLN A 305 -4.16 2.57 12.77
C GLN A 305 -5.34 1.77 12.20
N LYS A 306 -5.38 0.48 12.46
CA LYS A 306 -6.39 -0.43 11.91
C LYS A 306 -7.68 -0.52 12.76
N GLY A 307 -7.77 0.27 13.82
CA GLY A 307 -8.97 0.38 14.65
C GLY A 307 -9.23 -0.83 15.55
N PHE A 308 -8.19 -1.59 15.90
CA PHE A 308 -8.36 -2.80 16.72
C PHE A 308 -8.67 -2.49 18.17
N ASP A 309 -8.45 -1.29 18.65
CA ASP A 309 -8.99 -0.80 19.92
C ASP A 309 -10.53 -0.84 19.94
N LEU A 310 -11.20 -0.42 18.86
CA LEU A 310 -12.64 -0.53 18.71
C LEU A 310 -13.10 -1.99 18.70
N VAL A 311 -12.40 -2.83 17.91
CA VAL A 311 -12.78 -4.25 17.76
C VAL A 311 -12.66 -4.98 19.10
N VAL A 312 -11.52 -4.86 19.79
CA VAL A 312 -11.30 -5.55 21.08
C VAL A 312 -12.32 -5.12 22.13
N ASN A 313 -12.63 -3.82 22.21
CA ASN A 313 -13.60 -3.29 23.17
C ASN A 313 -15.02 -3.79 22.91
N GLU A 314 -15.39 -4.01 21.65
CA GLU A 314 -16.74 -4.44 21.26
C GLU A 314 -16.87 -5.94 20.97
N LEU A 315 -15.77 -6.69 20.99
CA LEU A 315 -15.77 -8.07 20.54
C LEU A 315 -16.69 -8.97 21.37
N HIS A 316 -16.79 -8.71 22.68
CA HIS A 316 -17.75 -9.40 23.51
C HIS A 316 -19.21 -9.17 23.06
N ASN A 317 -19.56 -7.94 22.70
CA ASN A 317 -20.88 -7.58 22.19
C ASN A 317 -21.15 -8.24 20.83
N ILE A 318 -20.16 -8.20 19.93
CA ILE A 318 -20.26 -8.84 18.60
C ILE A 318 -20.50 -10.34 18.74
N LEU A 319 -19.79 -11.02 19.64
CA LEU A 319 -19.91 -12.47 19.88
C LEU A 319 -21.20 -12.88 20.60
N GLN A 320 -22.04 -11.94 21.07
CA GLN A 320 -23.40 -12.27 21.51
C GLN A 320 -24.35 -12.61 20.34
N HIS A 321 -24.07 -12.06 19.14
CA HIS A 321 -24.80 -12.45 17.93
C HIS A 321 -24.44 -13.87 17.50
N ASP A 322 -25.29 -14.49 16.69
CA ASP A 322 -24.98 -15.79 16.06
C ASP A 322 -24.06 -15.56 14.85
N VAL A 323 -22.79 -15.38 15.12
CA VAL A 323 -21.73 -15.08 14.13
C VAL A 323 -20.50 -15.92 14.39
N GLN A 324 -19.68 -16.07 13.36
CA GLN A 324 -18.32 -16.57 13.51
C GLN A 324 -17.31 -15.54 12.99
N ILE A 325 -16.11 -15.52 13.57
CA ILE A 325 -15.04 -14.59 13.23
C ILE A 325 -13.75 -15.36 12.95
N VAL A 326 -13.11 -15.08 11.84
CA VAL A 326 -11.75 -15.52 11.51
C VAL A 326 -10.84 -14.31 11.42
N LEU A 327 -9.83 -14.25 12.30
CA LEU A 327 -8.82 -13.21 12.29
C LEU A 327 -7.48 -13.81 11.84
N LEU A 328 -6.81 -13.10 10.94
CA LEU A 328 -5.44 -13.37 10.51
C LEU A 328 -4.60 -12.10 10.58
N GLY A 329 -3.52 -12.11 11.34
CA GLY A 329 -2.60 -10.99 11.41
C GLY A 329 -1.63 -11.07 12.58
N THR A 330 -0.64 -10.18 12.55
CA THR A 330 0.33 -9.95 13.62
C THR A 330 0.51 -8.47 13.87
N GLY A 331 0.97 -8.07 15.05
CA GLY A 331 1.18 -6.67 15.36
C GLY A 331 1.55 -6.40 16.81
N TYR A 332 0.84 -5.50 17.47
CA TYR A 332 1.10 -5.19 18.88
C TYR A 332 0.68 -6.36 19.78
N SER A 333 1.54 -6.69 20.73
CA SER A 333 1.34 -7.84 21.63
C SER A 333 0.02 -7.80 22.40
N ASP A 334 -0.45 -6.60 22.76
CA ASP A 334 -1.71 -6.45 23.48
C ASP A 334 -2.91 -6.88 22.64
N TYR A 335 -2.90 -6.57 21.33
CA TYR A 335 -3.93 -7.05 20.40
C TYR A 335 -3.79 -8.55 20.13
N GLU A 336 -2.58 -9.04 19.88
CA GLU A 336 -2.34 -10.47 19.68
C GLU A 336 -2.84 -11.31 20.87
N ASN A 337 -2.52 -10.87 22.09
CA ASN A 337 -2.95 -11.53 23.32
C ASN A 337 -4.49 -11.47 23.51
N SER A 338 -5.09 -10.30 23.24
CA SER A 338 -6.54 -10.12 23.36
C SER A 338 -7.30 -11.03 22.41
N PHE A 339 -6.94 -11.03 21.13
CA PHE A 339 -7.58 -11.90 20.14
C PHE A 339 -7.37 -13.38 20.41
N SER A 340 -6.18 -13.77 20.84
CA SER A 340 -5.88 -15.14 21.26
C SER A 340 -6.77 -15.56 22.44
N TRP A 341 -6.95 -14.68 23.44
CA TRP A 341 -7.83 -14.93 24.55
C TRP A 341 -9.30 -15.15 24.11
N PHE A 342 -9.81 -14.27 23.22
CA PHE A 342 -11.17 -14.42 22.69
C PHE A 342 -11.34 -15.71 21.89
N GLY A 343 -10.37 -16.11 21.09
CA GLY A 343 -10.39 -17.38 20.38
C GLY A 343 -10.46 -18.59 21.32
N HIS A 344 -9.79 -18.54 22.46
CA HIS A 344 -9.88 -19.59 23.48
C HIS A 344 -11.19 -19.54 24.28
N ALA A 345 -11.70 -18.34 24.58
CA ALA A 345 -12.93 -18.16 25.33
C ALA A 345 -14.19 -18.50 24.51
N TYR A 346 -14.14 -18.34 23.18
CA TYR A 346 -15.25 -18.58 22.27
C TYR A 346 -14.85 -19.52 21.10
N PRO A 347 -14.41 -20.76 21.38
CA PRO A 347 -13.79 -21.62 20.35
C PRO A 347 -14.74 -22.03 19.21
N GLU A 348 -16.06 -21.96 19.42
CA GLU A 348 -17.05 -22.24 18.39
C GLU A 348 -17.41 -21.00 17.54
N LYS A 349 -16.98 -19.81 17.97
CA LYS A 349 -17.35 -18.54 17.35
C LYS A 349 -16.15 -17.74 16.81
N MET A 350 -14.94 -17.98 17.30
CA MET A 350 -13.79 -17.19 16.90
C MET A 350 -12.53 -18.04 16.73
N SER A 351 -11.87 -17.86 15.60
CA SER A 351 -10.52 -18.36 15.32
C SER A 351 -9.55 -17.19 15.13
N ALA A 352 -8.58 -17.10 16.05
CA ALA A 352 -7.52 -16.08 15.99
C ALA A 352 -6.22 -16.71 15.47
N ASN A 353 -5.83 -16.36 14.25
CA ASN A 353 -4.62 -16.86 13.61
C ASN A 353 -3.54 -15.76 13.66
N ILE A 354 -2.70 -15.80 14.71
CA ILE A 354 -1.65 -14.81 14.94
C ILE A 354 -0.41 -15.23 14.13
N THR A 355 -0.46 -14.95 12.85
CA THR A 355 0.60 -15.29 11.89
C THR A 355 0.45 -14.48 10.61
N PHE A 356 1.47 -14.57 9.74
CA PHE A 356 1.41 -14.10 8.36
C PHE A 356 1.25 -15.31 7.42
N ASN A 357 0.14 -15.37 6.68
CA ASN A 357 -0.15 -16.47 5.76
C ASN A 357 -0.98 -15.97 4.57
N LEU A 358 -0.36 -15.87 3.39
CA LEU A 358 -1.00 -15.37 2.17
C LEU A 358 -2.12 -16.29 1.67
N GLU A 359 -1.92 -17.60 1.72
CA GLU A 359 -2.92 -18.57 1.30
C GLU A 359 -4.16 -18.50 2.18
N LEU A 360 -3.99 -18.43 3.52
CA LEU A 360 -5.12 -18.27 4.44
C LEU A 360 -5.84 -16.92 4.22
N ALA A 361 -5.10 -15.84 3.90
CA ALA A 361 -5.71 -14.56 3.58
C ALA A 361 -6.66 -14.67 2.37
N GLN A 362 -6.24 -15.32 1.29
CA GLN A 362 -7.08 -15.53 0.11
C GLN A 362 -8.29 -16.41 0.42
N GLN A 363 -8.13 -17.44 1.24
CA GLN A 363 -9.25 -18.26 1.69
C GLN A 363 -10.23 -17.49 2.58
N ILE A 364 -9.76 -16.54 3.39
CA ILE A 364 -10.64 -15.64 4.17
C ILE A 364 -11.44 -14.75 3.21
N TYR A 365 -10.81 -14.14 2.19
CA TYR A 365 -11.54 -13.36 1.20
C TYR A 365 -12.58 -14.20 0.45
N ALA A 366 -12.26 -15.44 0.11
CA ALA A 366 -13.16 -16.32 -0.62
C ALA A 366 -14.29 -16.89 0.26
N GLY A 367 -14.00 -17.28 1.50
CA GLY A 367 -14.92 -18.04 2.35
C GLY A 367 -15.77 -17.20 3.30
N CYS A 368 -15.37 -15.96 3.63
CA CYS A 368 -16.16 -15.11 4.52
C CYS A 368 -17.35 -14.45 3.81
N ASP A 369 -18.33 -14.03 4.57
CA ASP A 369 -19.49 -13.26 4.11
C ASP A 369 -19.24 -11.76 4.27
N ILE A 370 -18.63 -11.36 5.39
CA ILE A 370 -18.35 -9.98 5.78
C ILE A 370 -16.85 -9.83 5.99
N PHE A 371 -16.30 -8.69 5.58
CA PHE A 371 -14.93 -8.30 5.84
C PHE A 371 -14.88 -7.04 6.70
N LEU A 372 -14.37 -7.12 7.92
CA LEU A 372 -14.34 -6.00 8.86
C LEU A 372 -13.03 -5.24 8.78
N MET A 373 -13.09 -3.93 8.48
CA MET A 373 -11.92 -3.05 8.32
C MET A 373 -12.20 -1.66 8.91
N PRO A 374 -12.21 -1.51 10.26
CA PRO A 374 -12.59 -0.28 10.95
C PRO A 374 -11.40 0.67 11.16
N SER A 375 -10.60 0.92 10.14
CA SER A 375 -9.36 1.70 10.24
C SER A 375 -9.61 3.13 10.73
N ALA A 376 -8.74 3.63 11.62
CA ALA A 376 -8.75 5.03 12.07
C ALA A 376 -8.33 5.98 10.93
N PHE A 377 -7.38 5.56 10.13
CA PHE A 377 -7.03 6.16 8.84
C PHE A 377 -6.53 5.08 7.88
N GLU A 378 -6.84 5.23 6.61
CA GLU A 378 -6.48 4.27 5.57
C GLU A 378 -6.20 5.02 4.26
N PRO A 379 -4.92 5.23 3.90
CA PRO A 379 -4.58 5.98 2.69
C PRO A 379 -5.27 5.45 1.44
N CYS A 380 -5.22 4.16 1.20
CA CYS A 380 -5.95 3.47 0.14
C CYS A 380 -6.73 2.27 0.70
N GLY A 381 -6.01 1.35 1.32
CA GLY A 381 -6.51 0.01 1.60
C GLY A 381 -6.58 -0.85 0.34
N LEU A 382 -6.18 -2.09 0.46
CA LEU A 382 -6.27 -3.08 -0.63
C LEU A 382 -7.22 -4.22 -0.25
N SER A 383 -7.25 -4.59 1.03
CA SER A 383 -8.01 -5.75 1.52
C SER A 383 -9.51 -5.64 1.28
N GLN A 384 -10.10 -4.44 1.33
CA GLN A 384 -11.51 -4.23 1.00
C GLN A 384 -11.78 -4.46 -0.49
N MET A 385 -10.88 -4.05 -1.37
CA MET A 385 -11.01 -4.31 -2.81
C MET A 385 -10.83 -5.80 -3.10
N MET A 386 -9.87 -6.46 -2.44
CA MET A 386 -9.66 -7.89 -2.53
C MET A 386 -10.90 -8.65 -2.03
N SER A 387 -11.44 -8.29 -0.88
CA SER A 387 -12.66 -8.93 -0.34
C SER A 387 -13.85 -8.80 -1.29
N MET A 388 -14.07 -7.60 -1.84
CA MET A 388 -15.13 -7.36 -2.83
C MET A 388 -14.96 -8.20 -4.10
N ARG A 389 -13.73 -8.39 -4.57
CA ARG A 389 -13.43 -9.23 -5.75
C ARG A 389 -13.89 -10.68 -5.54
N TYR A 390 -13.87 -11.17 -4.29
CA TYR A 390 -14.34 -12.51 -3.90
C TYR A 390 -15.79 -12.52 -3.36
N GLY A 391 -16.54 -11.45 -3.51
CA GLY A 391 -17.93 -11.37 -3.05
C GLY A 391 -18.12 -11.35 -1.54
N THR A 392 -17.08 -11.01 -0.78
CA THR A 392 -17.10 -10.79 0.66
C THR A 392 -17.31 -9.32 0.92
N LEU A 393 -18.42 -8.94 1.55
CA LEU A 393 -18.86 -7.56 1.65
C LEU A 393 -18.14 -6.83 2.78
N PRO A 394 -17.47 -5.68 2.51
CA PRO A 394 -16.76 -4.94 3.52
C PRO A 394 -17.68 -4.13 4.44
N VAL A 395 -17.32 -4.11 5.73
CA VAL A 395 -17.82 -3.17 6.74
C VAL A 395 -16.64 -2.30 7.17
N VAL A 396 -16.66 -1.01 6.84
CA VAL A 396 -15.50 -0.13 6.93
C VAL A 396 -15.81 1.21 7.58
N SER A 397 -14.80 1.89 8.14
CA SER A 397 -14.88 3.30 8.46
C SER A 397 -14.78 4.17 7.19
N GLU A 398 -15.44 5.33 7.19
CA GLU A 398 -15.44 6.27 6.05
C GLU A 398 -14.20 7.17 6.06
N VAL A 399 -13.02 6.58 5.86
CA VAL A 399 -11.74 7.29 5.80
C VAL A 399 -10.97 6.93 4.53
N GLY A 400 -10.23 7.89 4.00
CA GLY A 400 -9.30 7.72 2.88
C GLY A 400 -9.86 6.87 1.75
N GLY A 401 -9.07 5.88 1.34
CA GLY A 401 -9.46 4.98 0.24
C GLY A 401 -10.64 4.07 0.55
N LEU A 402 -10.98 3.83 1.81
CA LEU A 402 -12.19 3.08 2.15
C LEU A 402 -13.45 3.83 1.71
N ARG A 403 -13.47 5.16 1.92
CA ARG A 403 -14.56 6.03 1.43
C ARG A 403 -14.66 6.02 -0.10
N ASP A 404 -13.52 5.98 -0.79
CA ASP A 404 -13.47 6.05 -2.25
C ASP A 404 -13.81 4.71 -2.93
N THR A 405 -13.62 3.59 -2.25
CA THR A 405 -13.76 2.25 -2.85
C THR A 405 -15.00 1.49 -2.41
N VAL A 406 -15.54 1.76 -1.22
CA VAL A 406 -16.73 1.08 -0.68
C VAL A 406 -17.93 2.02 -0.76
N GLU A 407 -18.91 1.66 -1.60
CA GLU A 407 -20.17 2.36 -1.69
C GLU A 407 -21.15 1.80 -0.64
N PRO A 408 -21.66 2.64 0.27
CA PRO A 408 -22.59 2.17 1.29
C PRO A 408 -23.89 1.63 0.68
N TYR A 409 -24.40 0.54 1.25
CA TYR A 409 -25.68 -0.02 0.86
C TYR A 409 -26.83 0.97 1.01
N ASN A 410 -27.59 1.15 -0.05
CA ASN A 410 -28.81 1.94 -0.08
C ASN A 410 -30.02 1.00 -0.25
N PRO A 411 -30.86 0.80 0.78
CA PRO A 411 -31.99 -0.13 0.72
C PRO A 411 -33.12 0.32 -0.23
N VAL A 412 -33.13 1.61 -0.62
CA VAL A 412 -34.16 2.15 -1.53
C VAL A 412 -33.82 1.84 -2.99
N THR A 413 -32.54 1.99 -3.36
CA THR A 413 -32.07 1.80 -4.76
C THR A 413 -31.49 0.42 -5.00
N GLY A 414 -31.11 -0.33 -3.94
CA GLY A 414 -30.35 -1.58 -4.04
C GLY A 414 -28.89 -1.39 -4.44
N SER A 415 -28.42 -0.13 -4.53
CA SER A 415 -27.00 0.16 -4.81
C SER A 415 -26.12 -0.06 -3.60
N GLY A 416 -24.83 -0.13 -3.84
CA GLY A 416 -23.82 -0.33 -2.81
C GLY A 416 -22.94 -1.54 -3.07
N THR A 417 -21.80 -1.58 -2.39
CA THR A 417 -20.81 -2.65 -2.46
C THR A 417 -20.37 -3.13 -1.08
N GLY A 418 -20.93 -2.54 -0.03
CA GLY A 418 -20.62 -2.84 1.36
C GLY A 418 -21.35 -1.92 2.33
N PHE A 419 -20.79 -1.75 3.51
CA PHE A 419 -21.37 -0.95 4.60
C PHE A 419 -20.30 -0.05 5.20
N SER A 420 -20.68 1.16 5.60
CA SER A 420 -19.72 2.10 6.16
C SER A 420 -20.28 2.92 7.32
N PHE A 421 -19.40 3.40 8.19
CA PHE A 421 -19.73 4.29 9.30
C PHE A 421 -18.82 5.53 9.30
N GLY A 422 -19.44 6.70 9.44
CA GLY A 422 -18.73 8.00 9.36
C GLY A 422 -18.14 8.49 10.67
N ASN A 423 -18.57 7.96 11.82
CA ASN A 423 -18.07 8.33 13.13
C ASN A 423 -17.20 7.19 13.69
N PHE A 424 -15.91 7.44 13.88
CA PHE A 424 -14.96 6.46 14.39
C PHE A 424 -15.22 6.17 15.86
N SER A 425 -16.08 5.16 16.11
CA SER A 425 -16.38 4.66 17.46
C SER A 425 -16.88 3.21 17.41
N GLY A 426 -16.69 2.47 18.51
CA GLY A 426 -17.16 1.10 18.65
C GLY A 426 -18.67 0.98 18.45
N TYR A 427 -19.44 1.92 19.00
CA TYR A 427 -20.89 1.96 18.83
C TYR A 427 -21.30 1.99 17.34
N TRP A 428 -20.76 2.91 16.55
CA TRP A 428 -21.12 3.02 15.13
C TRP A 428 -20.59 1.86 14.30
N MET A 429 -19.45 1.30 14.66
CA MET A 429 -18.93 0.07 14.04
C MET A 429 -19.92 -1.09 14.26
N VAL A 430 -20.37 -1.32 15.51
CA VAL A 430 -21.31 -2.38 15.84
C VAL A 430 -22.66 -2.16 15.16
N GLN A 431 -23.21 -0.93 15.20
CA GLN A 431 -24.47 -0.61 14.53
C GLN A 431 -24.41 -0.86 13.00
N THR A 432 -23.27 -0.61 12.39
CA THR A 432 -23.09 -0.85 10.95
C THR A 432 -22.93 -2.35 10.65
N LEU A 433 -22.23 -3.06 11.53
CA LEU A 433 -22.13 -4.51 11.45
C LEU A 433 -23.52 -5.17 11.61
N GLU A 434 -24.34 -4.73 12.58
CA GLU A 434 -25.69 -5.21 12.78
C GLU A 434 -26.59 -4.99 11.55
N LYS A 435 -26.44 -3.86 10.84
CA LYS A 435 -27.13 -3.65 9.56
C LYS A 435 -26.72 -4.67 8.51
N ALA A 436 -25.41 -4.97 8.43
CA ALA A 436 -24.91 -5.98 7.50
C ALA A 436 -25.47 -7.38 7.85
N LEU A 437 -25.50 -7.73 9.13
CA LEU A 437 -26.08 -8.98 9.62
C LEU A 437 -27.58 -9.07 9.31
N ASP A 438 -28.33 -7.98 9.53
CA ASP A 438 -29.77 -7.94 9.22
C ASP A 438 -30.05 -8.16 7.72
N VAL A 439 -29.26 -7.54 6.83
CA VAL A 439 -29.41 -7.76 5.38
C VAL A 439 -29.05 -9.19 5.01
N TYR A 440 -27.97 -9.74 5.59
CA TYR A 440 -27.56 -11.13 5.35
C TYR A 440 -28.64 -12.14 5.75
N GLU A 441 -29.22 -11.98 6.94
CA GLU A 441 -30.20 -12.90 7.52
C GLU A 441 -31.60 -12.76 6.92
N ASN A 442 -32.04 -11.53 6.64
CA ASN A 442 -33.43 -11.21 6.34
C ASN A 442 -33.68 -10.76 4.90
N ASN A 443 -32.65 -10.50 4.08
CA ASN A 443 -32.81 -10.03 2.71
C ASN A 443 -31.77 -10.64 1.73
N ALA A 444 -31.95 -11.93 1.45
CA ALA A 444 -31.02 -12.69 0.59
C ALA A 444 -30.87 -12.09 -0.82
N ASP A 445 -31.93 -11.49 -1.38
CA ASP A 445 -31.88 -10.89 -2.72
C ASP A 445 -31.02 -9.62 -2.71
N ALA A 446 -31.17 -8.78 -1.69
CA ALA A 446 -30.31 -7.60 -1.52
C ALA A 446 -28.86 -8.01 -1.28
N TRP A 447 -28.60 -9.06 -0.49
CA TRP A 447 -27.25 -9.58 -0.24
C TRP A 447 -26.58 -10.02 -1.55
N LYS A 448 -27.26 -10.81 -2.38
CA LYS A 448 -26.78 -11.24 -3.69
C LYS A 448 -26.52 -10.07 -4.63
N GLN A 449 -27.40 -9.06 -4.62
CA GLN A 449 -27.22 -7.85 -5.41
C GLN A 449 -25.95 -7.10 -5.00
N LEU A 450 -25.70 -6.96 -3.69
CA LEU A 450 -24.48 -6.34 -3.17
C LEU A 450 -23.22 -7.13 -3.55
N GLN A 451 -23.26 -8.46 -3.49
CA GLN A 451 -22.17 -9.32 -3.94
C GLN A 451 -21.90 -9.13 -5.43
N HIS A 452 -22.94 -9.11 -6.26
CA HIS A 452 -22.82 -8.83 -7.70
C HIS A 452 -22.18 -7.44 -7.94
N ASN A 453 -22.65 -6.40 -7.26
CA ASN A 453 -22.12 -5.04 -7.39
C ASN A 453 -20.63 -4.99 -6.99
N ALA A 454 -20.28 -5.65 -5.89
CA ALA A 454 -18.90 -5.70 -5.38
C ALA A 454 -17.96 -6.43 -6.33
N MET A 455 -18.34 -7.61 -6.82
CA MET A 455 -17.51 -8.45 -7.69
C MET A 455 -17.34 -7.88 -9.09
N THR A 456 -18.32 -7.11 -9.59
CA THR A 456 -18.26 -6.48 -10.93
C THR A 456 -17.55 -5.12 -10.93
N ARG A 457 -17.19 -4.59 -9.76
CA ARG A 457 -16.43 -3.33 -9.68
C ARG A 457 -15.02 -3.51 -10.19
N ASP A 458 -14.63 -2.65 -11.13
CA ASP A 458 -13.27 -2.71 -11.70
C ASP A 458 -12.27 -1.98 -10.81
N PHE A 459 -11.43 -2.76 -10.14
CA PHE A 459 -10.29 -2.29 -9.37
C PHE A 459 -8.95 -2.71 -10.00
N SER A 460 -8.93 -3.05 -11.29
CA SER A 460 -7.71 -3.46 -11.98
C SER A 460 -6.69 -2.32 -12.09
N TRP A 461 -5.43 -2.70 -12.14
CA TRP A 461 -4.36 -1.77 -12.47
C TRP A 461 -4.46 -1.26 -13.91
N ASP A 462 -5.10 -2.02 -14.80
CA ASP A 462 -5.32 -1.57 -16.20
C ASP A 462 -6.16 -0.29 -16.21
N THR A 463 -7.18 -0.19 -15.36
CA THR A 463 -7.97 1.04 -15.18
C THR A 463 -7.24 2.09 -14.36
N ALA A 464 -6.67 1.73 -13.21
CA ALA A 464 -5.98 2.68 -12.32
C ALA A 464 -4.78 3.35 -12.99
N SER A 465 -4.03 2.63 -13.83
CA SER A 465 -2.87 3.17 -14.54
C SER A 465 -3.19 4.28 -15.53
N LEU A 466 -4.41 4.33 -16.05
CA LEU A 466 -4.83 5.39 -17.00
C LEU A 466 -4.79 6.78 -16.34
N ALA A 467 -5.15 6.87 -15.06
CA ALA A 467 -5.07 8.13 -14.33
C ALA A 467 -3.62 8.63 -14.19
N TYR A 468 -2.67 7.72 -14.01
CA TYR A 468 -1.25 8.07 -14.03
C TYR A 468 -0.77 8.49 -15.42
N VAL A 469 -1.20 7.80 -16.49
CA VAL A 469 -0.88 8.20 -17.86
C VAL A 469 -1.37 9.61 -18.16
N ASP A 470 -2.61 9.94 -17.74
CA ASP A 470 -3.16 11.27 -17.94
C ASP A 470 -2.40 12.34 -17.12
N LEU A 471 -1.98 12.01 -15.90
CA LEU A 471 -1.12 12.88 -15.10
C LEU A 471 0.23 13.14 -15.78
N TYR A 472 0.89 12.10 -16.29
CA TYR A 472 2.19 12.22 -16.95
C TYR A 472 2.10 13.04 -18.25
N LYS A 473 1.05 12.85 -19.05
CA LYS A 473 0.81 13.63 -20.28
C LYS A 473 0.65 15.13 -20.04
N GLN A 474 0.26 15.54 -18.84
CA GLN A 474 0.17 16.96 -18.48
C GLN A 474 1.54 17.59 -18.21
N LEU A 475 2.57 16.79 -18.03
CA LEU A 475 3.92 17.24 -17.67
C LEU A 475 4.88 17.30 -18.86
N VAL A 476 4.65 16.47 -19.89
CA VAL A 476 5.53 16.28 -21.04
C VAL A 476 4.86 16.66 -22.36
#